data_41e1c029accb615d5122ca01419cc076
#
_entry.id   41e1c029accb615d5122ca01419cc076
#
_cell.length_a   1.000
_cell.length_b   1.000
_cell.length_c   1.000
_cell.angle_alpha   90.00
_cell.angle_beta   90.00
_cell.angle_gamma   90.00
#
_symmetry.space_group_name_H-M   'P 1'
#
loop_
_entity.id
_entity.type
_entity.pdbx_description
1 polymer ?
#
loop_
_entity_poly.entity_id
_entity_poly.type
_entity_poly.pdbx_seq_one_letter_code
_entity_poly.pdbx_strand_id
1 'polypeptide(L)'
;MNSEKDIASTQPFATGLPDPVATAAKQLDKIVDEIHVIADRDRTDPLALLKLLRTLEQLHREIQQGYFQSALPNSRQALYALLRDIEENGGWPYIQRWKLQELFANLAEQEESS
;
A
#
# COMPACT_ATOMS: atom_id res chain seq x y z
N MET A 1 2.56 -38.26 -4.19
CA MET A 1 2.64 -37.68 -3.97
C MET A 1 2.77 -36.95 -4.01
N ASN A 2 2.70 -36.71 -4.12
CA ASN A 2 2.74 -35.79 -4.08
C ASN A 2 2.51 -35.09 -4.35
N SER A 3 2.23 -35.21 -4.59
CA SER A 3 2.08 -34.49 -4.88
C SER A 3 1.50 -34.01 -5.00
N GLU A 4 1.22 -34.13 -4.90
CA GLU A 4 0.75 -33.47 -4.96
C GLU A 4 0.40 -32.86 -4.87
N LYS A 5 0.34 -33.19 -4.81
CA LYS A 5 0.09 -32.46 -4.71
C LYS A 5 -0.21 -31.70 -5.01
N ASP A 6 -0.19 -31.66 -5.33
CA ASP A 6 -0.34 -30.85 -5.69
C ASP A 6 -0.99 -30.44 -6.13
N ILE A 7 -1.31 -30.93 -6.37
CA ILE A 7 -1.83 -30.41 -6.82
C ILE A 7 -2.61 -29.93 -6.89
N ALA A 8 -2.82 -30.13 -6.67
CA ALA A 8 -3.45 -29.50 -6.70
C ALA A 8 -3.92 -28.91 -6.94
N SER A 9 -3.90 -29.00 -6.97
CA SER A 9 -4.19 -28.32 -7.20
C SER A 9 -4.77 -27.90 -7.75
N THR A 10 -5.00 -28.33 -7.86
CA THR A 10 -5.40 -27.85 -8.45
C THR A 10 -6.36 -27.50 -8.70
N GLN A 11 -6.77 -27.39 -8.68
CA GLN A 11 -7.66 -26.81 -8.88
C GLN A 11 -8.34 -26.25 -9.39
N PRO A 12 -8.67 -26.32 -9.23
CA PRO A 12 -9.48 -25.82 -9.98
C PRO A 12 -9.66 -24.73 -10.54
N PHE A 13 -9.48 -24.66 -11.09
CA PHE A 13 -9.53 -23.91 -11.68
C PHE A 13 -10.42 -23.15 -12.08
N ALA A 14 -10.88 -23.35 -12.51
CA ALA A 14 -11.75 -22.46 -13.18
C ALA A 14 -12.13 -21.38 -12.31
N THR A 15 -12.56 -21.75 -11.26
CA THR A 15 -12.76 -20.78 -10.20
C THR A 15 -11.50 -20.69 -9.40
N GLY A 16 -10.46 -21.22 -9.95
CA GLY A 16 -9.24 -21.35 -9.25
C GLY A 16 -8.34 -20.13 -9.26
N LEU A 17 -8.67 -19.12 -10.07
CA LEU A 17 -7.84 -17.93 -10.13
C LEU A 17 -8.01 -17.11 -8.86
N PRO A 18 -6.91 -16.78 -8.19
CA PRO A 18 -7.01 -15.97 -6.98
C PRO A 18 -7.44 -14.55 -7.31
N ASP A 19 -8.21 -13.97 -6.40
CA ASP A 19 -8.56 -12.57 -6.47
C ASP A 19 -7.29 -11.76 -6.27
N PRO A 20 -6.91 -10.87 -7.20
CA PRO A 20 -5.68 -10.08 -7.04
C PRO A 20 -5.66 -9.24 -5.76
N VAL A 21 -6.81 -8.72 -5.35
CA VAL A 21 -6.89 -7.93 -4.12
C VAL A 21 -6.64 -8.81 -2.90
N ALA A 22 -7.26 -9.99 -2.86
CA ALA A 22 -7.06 -10.91 -1.75
C ALA A 22 -5.62 -11.41 -1.70
N THR A 23 -5.01 -11.66 -2.86
CA THR A 23 -3.63 -12.10 -2.93
C THR A 23 -2.69 -11.02 -2.40
N ALA A 24 -2.92 -9.76 -2.79
CA ALA A 24 -2.12 -8.64 -2.33
C ALA A 24 -2.26 -8.45 -0.82
N ALA A 25 -3.47 -8.60 -0.27
CA ALA A 25 -3.70 -8.47 1.16
C ALA A 25 -2.94 -9.54 1.94
N LYS A 26 -2.94 -10.78 1.46
CA LYS A 26 -2.19 -11.86 2.10
C LYS A 26 -0.70 -11.62 2.06
N GLN A 27 -0.23 -11.08 0.96
CA GLN A 27 1.18 -10.77 0.79
C GLN A 27 1.62 -9.69 1.78
N LEU A 28 0.81 -8.66 1.95
CA LEU A 28 1.08 -7.60 2.93
C LEU A 28 1.07 -8.14 4.35
N ASP A 29 0.09 -8.99 4.67
CA ASP A 29 0.01 -9.59 6.00
C ASP A 29 1.28 -10.37 6.33
N LYS A 30 1.80 -11.10 5.37
CA LYS A 30 3.03 -11.85 5.56
C LYS A 30 4.21 -10.92 5.84
N ILE A 31 4.30 -9.82 5.11
CA ILE A 31 5.39 -8.85 5.30
C ILE A 31 5.27 -8.20 6.67
N VAL A 32 4.05 -7.84 7.07
CA VAL A 32 3.80 -7.26 8.39
C VAL A 32 4.23 -8.23 9.49
N ASP A 33 3.87 -9.51 9.34
CA ASP A 33 4.28 -10.52 10.32
C ASP A 33 5.79 -10.63 10.42
N GLU A 34 6.47 -10.59 9.28
CA GLU A 34 7.93 -10.66 9.26
C GLU A 34 8.56 -9.46 9.96
N ILE A 35 7.99 -8.29 9.75
CA ILE A 35 8.48 -7.09 10.41
C ILE A 35 8.26 -7.18 11.91
N HIS A 36 7.12 -7.71 12.35
CA HIS A 36 6.86 -7.92 13.77
C HIS A 36 7.86 -8.91 14.39
N VAL A 37 8.25 -9.94 13.65
CA VAL A 37 9.27 -10.87 14.12
C VAL A 37 10.59 -10.15 14.37
N ILE A 38 10.99 -9.29 13.43
CA ILE A 38 12.21 -8.49 13.58
C ILE A 38 12.11 -7.57 14.80
N ALA A 39 11.00 -6.87 14.93
CA ALA A 39 10.80 -5.95 16.03
C ALA A 39 10.81 -6.66 17.37
N ASP A 40 10.18 -7.83 17.43
CA ASP A 40 10.14 -8.59 18.68
C ASP A 40 11.52 -9.13 19.06
N ARG A 41 12.28 -9.57 18.06
CA ARG A 41 13.65 -10.03 18.30
C ARG A 41 14.51 -8.91 18.90
N ASP A 42 14.32 -7.70 18.42
CA ASP A 42 15.14 -6.56 18.80
C ASP A 42 14.46 -5.66 19.83
N ARG A 43 13.46 -6.18 20.53
CA ARG A 43 12.55 -5.39 21.37
C ARG A 43 13.24 -4.62 22.50
N THR A 44 14.41 -5.03 22.89
CA THR A 44 15.17 -4.35 23.96
C THR A 44 16.37 -3.58 23.42
N ASP A 45 16.53 -3.53 22.09
CA ASP A 45 17.65 -2.85 21.46
C ASP A 45 17.16 -1.61 20.72
N PRO A 46 17.25 -0.43 21.35
CA PRO A 46 16.70 0.77 20.72
C PRO A 46 17.40 1.16 19.42
N LEU A 47 18.68 0.85 19.26
CA LEU A 47 19.36 1.18 18.01
C LEU A 47 18.88 0.29 16.87
N ALA A 48 18.65 -0.99 17.14
CA ALA A 48 18.11 -1.89 16.13
C ALA A 48 16.69 -1.49 15.76
N LEU A 49 15.87 -1.14 16.74
CA LEU A 49 14.52 -0.68 16.47
C LEU A 49 14.52 0.64 15.68
N LEU A 50 15.44 1.53 16.00
CA LEU A 50 15.57 2.78 15.27
C LEU A 50 15.93 2.52 13.81
N LYS A 51 16.81 1.59 13.54
CA LYS A 51 17.15 1.22 12.17
C LYS A 51 15.95 0.68 11.43
N LEU A 52 15.15 -0.16 12.10
CA LEU A 52 13.93 -0.69 11.52
C LEU A 52 12.96 0.45 11.18
N LEU A 53 12.76 1.37 12.11
CA LEU A 53 11.84 2.49 11.88
C LEU A 53 12.31 3.36 10.74
N ARG A 54 13.61 3.62 10.64
CA ARG A 54 14.15 4.41 9.53
C ARG A 54 13.96 3.72 8.20
N THR A 55 14.11 2.41 8.18
CA THR A 55 13.90 1.62 6.98
C THR A 55 12.44 1.69 6.53
N LEU A 56 11.52 1.55 7.48
CA LEU A 56 10.10 1.63 7.17
C LEU A 56 9.70 3.02 6.69
N GLU A 57 10.25 4.05 7.32
CA GLU A 57 9.98 5.42 6.90
C GLU A 57 10.50 5.67 5.49
N GLN A 58 11.68 5.19 5.17
CA GLN A 58 12.25 5.34 3.85
C GLN A 58 11.39 4.64 2.80
N LEU A 59 10.95 3.43 3.08
CA LEU A 59 10.05 2.70 2.21
C LEU A 59 8.75 3.45 2.00
N HIS A 60 8.18 3.94 3.08
CA HIS A 60 6.94 4.73 3.00
C HIS A 60 7.13 5.91 2.07
N ARG A 61 8.23 6.63 2.23
CA ARG A 61 8.51 7.82 1.42
C ARG A 61 8.68 7.46 -0.04
N GLU A 62 9.40 6.39 -0.33
CA GLU A 62 9.62 5.96 -1.71
C GLU A 62 8.32 5.57 -2.40
N ILE A 63 7.47 4.84 -1.68
CA ILE A 63 6.18 4.43 -2.24
C ILE A 63 5.29 5.64 -2.45
N GLN A 64 5.26 6.54 -1.49
CA GLN A 64 4.44 7.74 -1.59
C GLN A 64 4.87 8.63 -2.75
N GLN A 65 6.16 8.93 -2.83
CA GLN A 65 6.67 9.89 -3.81
C GLN A 65 6.80 9.28 -5.19
N GLY A 66 7.13 8.00 -5.28
CA GLY A 66 7.35 7.35 -6.56
C GLY A 66 6.11 6.74 -7.16
N TYR A 67 5.36 6.00 -6.38
CA TYR A 67 4.23 5.23 -6.90
C TYR A 67 2.89 5.88 -6.64
N PHE A 68 2.63 6.28 -5.41
CA PHE A 68 1.32 6.84 -5.06
C PHE A 68 1.02 8.11 -5.83
N GLN A 69 1.98 9.03 -5.89
CA GLN A 69 1.77 10.29 -6.61
C GLN A 69 1.56 10.06 -8.11
N SER A 70 2.28 9.10 -8.68
CA SER A 70 2.14 8.78 -10.10
C SER A 70 0.79 8.11 -10.40
N ALA A 71 0.21 7.44 -9.42
CA ALA A 71 -1.04 6.72 -9.58
C ALA A 71 -2.28 7.56 -9.30
N LEU A 72 -2.09 8.82 -8.88
CA LEU A 72 -3.23 9.67 -8.56
C LEU A 72 -4.08 9.94 -9.79
N PRO A 73 -5.40 10.01 -9.62
CA PRO A 73 -6.30 10.22 -10.76
C PRO A 73 -6.14 11.61 -11.37
N ASN A 74 -6.45 11.70 -12.67
CA ASN A 74 -6.35 12.94 -13.41
C ASN A 74 -7.63 13.75 -13.43
N SER A 75 -8.73 13.19 -12.93
CA SER A 75 -10.02 13.89 -12.96
C SER A 75 -10.49 14.16 -11.53
N ARG A 76 -11.26 15.22 -11.38
CA ARG A 76 -11.83 15.58 -10.09
C ARG A 76 -12.75 14.49 -9.57
N GLN A 77 -13.53 13.88 -10.43
CA GLN A 77 -14.48 12.86 -10.03
C GLN A 77 -13.78 11.63 -9.49
N ALA A 78 -12.73 11.19 -10.17
CA ALA A 78 -11.95 10.06 -9.71
C ALA A 78 -11.19 10.38 -8.42
N LEU A 79 -10.73 11.61 -8.28
CA LEU A 79 -10.07 12.04 -7.05
C LEU A 79 -11.03 12.02 -5.87
N TYR A 80 -12.27 12.51 -6.07
CA TYR A 80 -13.26 12.48 -4.99
C TYR A 80 -13.62 11.06 -4.61
N ALA A 81 -13.67 10.15 -5.57
CA ALA A 81 -13.90 8.74 -5.27
C ALA A 81 -12.77 8.17 -4.40
N LEU A 82 -11.53 8.53 -4.72
CA LEU A 82 -10.37 8.11 -3.94
C LEU A 82 -10.43 8.68 -2.52
N LEU A 83 -10.77 9.96 -2.39
CA LEU A 83 -10.87 10.59 -1.08
C LEU A 83 -11.93 9.92 -0.23
N ARG A 84 -13.06 9.56 -0.84
CA ARG A 84 -14.11 8.85 -0.12
C ARG A 84 -13.62 7.51 0.37
N ASP A 85 -12.91 6.78 -0.49
CA ASP A 85 -12.35 5.49 -0.11
C ASP A 85 -11.39 5.63 1.08
N ILE A 86 -10.56 6.65 1.05
CA ILE A 86 -9.61 6.90 2.13
C ILE A 86 -10.34 7.13 3.45
N GLU A 87 -11.40 7.96 3.41
CA GLU A 87 -12.16 8.27 4.62
C GLU A 87 -12.89 7.05 5.17
N GLU A 88 -13.36 6.18 4.28
CA GLU A 88 -14.12 5.01 4.70
C GLU A 88 -13.25 3.84 5.14
N ASN A 89 -12.02 3.76 4.65
CA ASN A 89 -11.20 2.56 4.79
C ASN A 89 -9.86 2.83 5.46
N GLY A 90 -9.84 3.55 6.56
CA GLY A 90 -8.64 3.64 7.36
C GLY A 90 -8.01 5.01 7.47
N GLY A 91 -8.50 5.97 6.71
CA GLY A 91 -7.97 7.32 6.78
C GLY A 91 -6.66 7.48 6.02
N TRP A 92 -6.07 8.63 6.19
CA TRP A 92 -4.86 9.00 5.48
C TRP A 92 -3.62 8.43 6.16
N PRO A 93 -2.71 7.80 5.41
CA PRO A 93 -1.35 7.62 5.93
C PRO A 93 -0.67 8.98 5.98
N TYR A 94 0.47 9.07 6.65
CA TYR A 94 1.15 10.36 6.76
C TYR A 94 1.58 10.86 5.39
N ILE A 95 1.05 12.01 5.00
CA ILE A 95 1.45 12.73 3.78
C ILE A 95 1.58 14.19 4.16
N GLN A 96 2.66 14.82 3.76
CA GLN A 96 2.88 16.21 4.11
C GLN A 96 1.78 17.08 3.52
N ARG A 97 1.22 17.97 4.35
CA ARG A 97 0.06 18.76 3.98
C ARG A 97 0.31 19.60 2.73
N TRP A 98 1.48 20.19 2.61
CA TRP A 98 1.76 21.04 1.47
C TRP A 98 1.75 20.26 0.15
N LYS A 99 2.12 18.99 0.19
CA LYS A 99 2.05 18.16 -1.02
C LYS A 99 0.62 17.88 -1.42
N LEU A 100 -0.26 17.68 -0.46
CA LEU A 100 -1.68 17.51 -0.75
C LEU A 100 -2.26 18.77 -1.37
N GLN A 101 -1.92 19.93 -0.82
CA GLN A 101 -2.38 21.21 -1.36
C GLN A 101 -1.90 21.41 -2.78
N GLU A 102 -0.66 21.06 -3.07
CA GLU A 102 -0.10 21.16 -4.40
C GLU A 102 -0.86 20.28 -5.39
N LEU A 103 -1.17 19.05 -4.98
CA LEU A 103 -1.91 18.12 -5.82
C LEU A 103 -3.30 18.66 -6.14
N PHE A 104 -4.00 19.18 -5.14
CA PHE A 104 -5.33 19.72 -5.35
C PHE A 104 -5.30 20.98 -6.23
N ALA A 105 -4.30 21.82 -6.04
CA ALA A 105 -4.16 23.00 -6.87
C ALA A 105 -3.90 22.64 -8.33
N ASN A 106 -3.03 21.68 -8.57
CA ASN A 106 -2.73 21.22 -9.93
C ASN A 106 -3.96 20.64 -10.60
N LEU A 107 -4.73 19.88 -9.86
CA LEU A 107 -5.94 19.27 -10.40
C LEU A 107 -6.98 20.31 -10.74
N ALA A 108 -7.18 21.29 -9.87
CA ALA A 108 -8.12 22.37 -10.12
C ALA A 108 -7.71 23.17 -11.35
N GLU A 109 -6.41 23.42 -11.52
CA GLU A 109 -5.88 24.14 -12.66
C GLU A 109 -6.13 23.38 -13.95
N GLN A 110 -5.94 22.07 -13.93
CA GLN A 110 -6.20 21.26 -15.12
C GLN A 110 -7.66 21.30 -15.52
N GLU A 111 -8.56 21.32 -14.57
CA GLU A 111 -9.98 21.37 -14.87
C GLU A 111 -10.38 22.72 -15.44
N GLU A 112 -9.77 23.79 -14.95
CA GLU A 112 -10.07 25.11 -15.46
C GLU A 112 -9.59 25.31 -16.88
N SER A 113 -8.48 24.65 -17.25
CA SER A 113 -7.95 24.80 -18.59
C SER A 113 -8.64 23.89 -19.60
N SER A 114 -9.47 22.99 -19.15
CA SER A 114 -10.23 22.17 -20.07
C SER A 114 -11.64 22.73 -20.25
#